data_15b1a73fdf27987732a6d165776705dc
#
_entry.id   15b1a73fdf27987732a6d165776705dc
#
_cell.length_a   1.000
_cell.length_b   1.000
_cell.length_c   1.000
_cell.angle_alpha   90.00
_cell.angle_beta   90.00
_cell.angle_gamma   90.00
#
_symmetry.space_group_name_H-M   'P 1'
#
loop_
_entity.id
_entity.type
_entity.pdbx_description
1 polymer ?
#
loop_
_entity_poly.entity_id
_entity_poly.type
_entity_poly.pdbx_seq_one_letter_code
_entity_poly.pdbx_strand_id
1 'polypeptide(L)'
;DLARMIVFEKPLLHTLRRLPGRKILFSNAPQHYTTAVLALTGLARYFDAIYTVESLRFRPKPMPAGFRALLRAEGLSARDCIMVEDSLVNLVSAKRLGMKTVWVSTGLRQSPFVDVKVSSVMQLPKRCAQL
;
A
#
# COMPACT_ATOMS: atom_id res chain seq x y z
N ASP A 1 2.12 15.63 -9.82
CA ASP A 1 2.71 15.72 -11.15
C ASP A 1 3.45 14.44 -11.50
N LEU A 2 3.11 13.83 -12.64
CA LEU A 2 3.69 12.57 -13.10
C LEU A 2 5.20 12.66 -13.30
N ALA A 3 5.71 13.81 -13.76
CA ALA A 3 7.15 14.00 -13.94
C ALA A 3 7.91 13.91 -12.62
N ARG A 4 7.36 14.44 -11.53
CA ARG A 4 7.96 14.31 -10.21
C ARG A 4 7.96 12.87 -9.71
N MET A 5 6.90 12.13 -10.00
CA MET A 5 6.82 10.72 -9.63
C MET A 5 7.89 9.89 -10.34
N ILE A 6 8.17 10.19 -11.61
CA ILE A 6 9.22 9.51 -12.37
C ILE A 6 10.60 9.72 -11.73
N VAL A 7 10.89 10.91 -11.23
CA VAL A 7 12.18 11.22 -10.58
C VAL A 7 12.44 10.31 -9.38
N PHE A 8 11.40 9.96 -8.61
CA PHE A 8 11.53 9.13 -7.41
C PHE A 8 11.31 7.64 -7.65
N GLU A 9 11.10 7.25 -8.91
CA GLU A 9 10.78 5.88 -9.29
C GLU A 9 11.89 4.88 -8.96
N LYS A 10 13.15 5.20 -9.24
CA LYS A 10 14.26 4.26 -9.06
C LYS A 10 14.41 3.75 -7.63
N PRO A 11 14.40 4.60 -6.59
CA PRO A 11 14.42 4.11 -5.21
C PRO A 11 13.24 3.22 -4.87
N LEU A 12 12.03 3.56 -5.36
CA LEU A 12 10.84 2.77 -5.11
C LEU A 12 10.93 1.39 -5.80
N LEU A 13 11.38 1.34 -7.04
CA LEU A 13 11.64 0.09 -7.77
C LEU A 13 12.58 -0.82 -6.99
N HIS A 14 13.70 -0.27 -6.54
CA HIS A 14 14.69 -1.01 -5.79
C HIS A 14 14.11 -1.56 -4.48
N THR A 15 13.31 -0.75 -3.81
CA THR A 15 12.62 -1.15 -2.58
C THR A 15 11.66 -2.31 -2.85
N LEU A 16 10.84 -2.23 -3.88
CA LEU A 16 9.89 -3.28 -4.23
C LEU A 16 10.58 -4.60 -4.55
N ARG A 17 11.72 -4.56 -5.24
CA ARG A 17 12.50 -5.76 -5.53
C ARG A 17 13.02 -6.45 -4.27
N ARG A 18 13.33 -5.68 -3.24
CA ARG A 18 13.92 -6.19 -2.01
C ARG A 18 12.89 -6.67 -0.98
N LEU A 19 11.62 -6.33 -1.16
CA LEU A 19 10.56 -6.78 -0.28
C LEU A 19 10.17 -8.22 -0.61
N PRO A 20 10.20 -9.14 0.35
CA PRO A 20 9.74 -10.51 0.13
C PRO A 20 8.22 -10.58 0.08
N GLY A 21 7.70 -11.68 -0.46
CA GLY A 21 6.28 -11.98 -0.46
C GLY A 21 5.51 -11.29 -1.57
N ARG A 22 4.20 -11.48 -1.55
CA ARG A 22 3.28 -10.91 -2.54
C ARG A 22 3.14 -9.42 -2.33
N LYS A 23 3.06 -8.69 -3.42
CA LYS A 23 2.91 -7.24 -3.41
C LYS A 23 1.62 -6.88 -4.14
N ILE A 24 0.71 -6.23 -3.43
CA ILE A 24 -0.60 -5.86 -3.94
C ILE A 24 -0.73 -4.35 -3.84
N LEU A 25 -1.09 -3.72 -4.96
CA LEU A 25 -1.40 -2.29 -4.97
C LEU A 25 -2.89 -2.12 -4.69
N PHE A 26 -3.21 -1.32 -3.69
CA PHE A 26 -4.59 -0.97 -3.33
C PHE A 26 -4.73 0.55 -3.40
N SER A 27 -5.34 1.04 -4.47
CA SER A 27 -5.44 2.47 -4.76
C SER A 27 -6.89 2.94 -4.76
N ASN A 28 -7.15 4.11 -4.17
CA ASN A 28 -8.44 4.80 -4.30
C ASN A 28 -8.57 5.56 -5.62
N ALA A 29 -7.49 5.64 -6.39
CA ALA A 29 -7.52 6.33 -7.68
C ALA A 29 -8.30 5.53 -8.72
N PRO A 30 -8.85 6.20 -9.74
CA PRO A 30 -9.49 5.51 -10.85
C PRO A 30 -8.51 4.63 -11.62
N GLN A 31 -9.03 3.59 -12.26
CA GLN A 31 -8.21 2.63 -13.00
C GLN A 31 -7.40 3.30 -14.10
N HIS A 32 -7.98 4.21 -14.86
CA HIS A 32 -7.27 4.87 -15.95
C HIS A 32 -6.06 5.67 -15.45
N TYR A 33 -6.18 6.34 -14.31
CA TYR A 33 -5.07 7.08 -13.70
C TYR A 33 -3.99 6.13 -13.19
N THR A 34 -4.38 5.09 -12.47
CA THR A 34 -3.46 4.09 -11.93
C THR A 34 -2.67 3.40 -13.06
N THR A 35 -3.37 3.01 -14.13
CA THR A 35 -2.74 2.39 -15.29
C THR A 35 -1.72 3.33 -15.93
N ALA A 36 -2.06 4.62 -16.10
CA ALA A 36 -1.15 5.60 -16.67
C ALA A 36 0.11 5.79 -15.82
N VAL A 37 -0.04 5.92 -14.51
CA VAL A 37 1.10 6.07 -13.58
C VAL A 37 2.00 4.84 -13.63
N LEU A 38 1.42 3.64 -13.59
CA LEU A 38 2.20 2.40 -13.64
C LEU A 38 2.93 2.24 -14.98
N ALA A 39 2.31 2.63 -16.08
CA ALA A 39 2.94 2.58 -17.41
C ALA A 39 4.15 3.53 -17.48
N LEU A 40 4.00 4.76 -16.94
CA LEU A 40 5.08 5.75 -16.95
C LEU A 40 6.24 5.36 -16.04
N THR A 41 5.95 4.72 -14.91
CA THR A 41 6.97 4.38 -13.92
C THR A 41 7.56 2.99 -14.10
N GLY A 42 6.93 2.13 -14.91
CA GLY A 42 7.36 0.74 -15.08
C GLY A 42 7.13 -0.13 -13.85
N LEU A 43 6.29 0.32 -12.91
CA LEU A 43 6.09 -0.38 -11.62
C LEU A 43 5.11 -1.54 -11.69
N ALA A 44 4.26 -1.63 -12.72
CA ALA A 44 3.18 -2.62 -12.78
C ALA A 44 3.67 -4.05 -12.57
N ARG A 45 4.80 -4.42 -13.16
CA ARG A 45 5.35 -5.77 -13.10
C ARG A 45 5.84 -6.19 -11.71
N TYR A 46 5.97 -5.24 -10.79
CA TYR A 46 6.41 -5.53 -9.42
C TYR A 46 5.25 -5.83 -8.47
N PHE A 47 4.02 -5.71 -8.96
CA PHE A 47 2.82 -6.03 -8.18
C PHE A 47 2.19 -7.31 -8.70
N ASP A 48 1.85 -8.21 -7.79
CA ASP A 48 1.17 -9.46 -8.11
C ASP A 48 -0.31 -9.24 -8.42
N ALA A 49 -0.89 -8.17 -7.86
CA ALA A 49 -2.27 -7.78 -8.12
C ALA A 49 -2.42 -6.28 -7.93
N ILE A 50 -3.39 -5.70 -8.64
CA ILE A 50 -3.69 -4.27 -8.60
C ILE A 50 -5.19 -4.10 -8.43
N TYR A 51 -5.58 -3.37 -7.36
CA TYR A 51 -6.98 -3.06 -7.06
C TYR A 51 -7.16 -1.55 -7.09
N THR A 52 -8.14 -1.12 -7.87
CA THR A 52 -8.53 0.28 -8.00
C THR A 52 -9.94 0.44 -7.47
N VAL A 53 -10.46 1.68 -7.46
CA VAL A 53 -11.82 1.93 -6.99
C VAL A 53 -12.86 1.15 -7.80
N GLU A 54 -12.65 0.99 -9.12
CA GLU A 54 -13.54 0.19 -9.96
C GLU A 54 -13.46 -1.31 -9.66
N SER A 55 -12.25 -1.82 -9.42
CA SER A 55 -12.04 -3.23 -9.09
C SER A 55 -12.83 -3.66 -7.86
N LEU A 56 -13.02 -2.73 -6.90
CA LEU A 56 -13.69 -2.98 -5.64
C LEU A 56 -15.10 -2.39 -5.60
N ARG A 57 -15.70 -2.16 -6.76
CA ARG A 57 -17.08 -1.67 -6.93
C ARG A 57 -17.31 -0.39 -6.14
N PHE A 58 -16.39 0.58 -6.26
CA PHE A 58 -16.46 1.89 -5.62
C PHE A 58 -16.62 1.82 -4.11
N ARG A 59 -15.85 0.92 -3.47
CA ARG A 59 -15.73 0.81 -2.01
C ARG A 59 -14.34 1.26 -1.57
N PRO A 60 -14.07 2.59 -1.59
CA PRO A 60 -12.73 3.12 -1.35
C PRO A 60 -12.32 2.97 0.12
N LYS A 61 -11.00 3.01 0.36
CA LYS A 61 -10.49 3.17 1.71
C LYS A 61 -11.01 4.51 2.28
N PRO A 62 -11.33 4.60 3.54
CA PRO A 62 -11.13 3.64 4.63
C PRO A 62 -12.30 2.67 4.83
N MET A 63 -13.21 2.53 3.90
CA MET A 63 -14.36 1.62 4.05
C MET A 63 -13.88 0.17 4.22
N PRO A 64 -14.27 -0.52 5.31
CA PRO A 64 -13.85 -1.92 5.52
C PRO A 64 -14.26 -2.86 4.40
N ALA A 65 -15.36 -2.57 3.70
CA ALA A 65 -15.85 -3.42 2.61
C ALA A 65 -14.85 -3.62 1.49
N GLY A 66 -14.11 -2.57 1.12
CA GLY A 66 -13.06 -2.67 0.10
C GLY A 66 -11.90 -3.57 0.55
N PHE A 67 -11.43 -3.40 1.78
CA PHE A 67 -10.39 -4.26 2.36
C PHE A 67 -10.84 -5.72 2.39
N ARG A 68 -12.07 -5.99 2.85
CA ARG A 68 -12.61 -7.35 2.92
C ARG A 68 -12.73 -7.99 1.55
N ALA A 69 -13.16 -7.23 0.56
CA ALA A 69 -13.29 -7.71 -0.81
C ALA A 69 -11.93 -8.10 -1.40
N LEU A 70 -10.90 -7.27 -1.16
CA LEU A 70 -9.53 -7.56 -1.59
C LEU A 70 -9.01 -8.84 -0.93
N LEU A 71 -9.14 -8.95 0.39
CA LEU A 71 -8.68 -10.11 1.14
C LEU A 71 -9.35 -11.39 0.64
N ARG A 72 -10.65 -11.32 0.40
CA ARG A 72 -11.41 -12.48 -0.11
C ARG A 72 -10.96 -12.87 -1.51
N ALA A 73 -10.80 -11.90 -2.40
CA ALA A 73 -10.37 -12.14 -3.77
C ALA A 73 -8.98 -12.78 -3.84
N GLU A 74 -8.09 -12.39 -2.92
CA GLU A 74 -6.72 -12.91 -2.90
C GLU A 74 -6.54 -14.14 -1.99
N GLY A 75 -7.59 -14.54 -1.29
CA GLY A 75 -7.51 -15.68 -0.38
C GLY A 75 -6.60 -15.43 0.82
N LEU A 76 -6.56 -14.21 1.33
CA LEU A 76 -5.66 -13.82 2.41
C LEU A 76 -6.42 -13.56 3.70
N SER A 77 -5.76 -13.90 4.82
CA SER A 77 -6.19 -13.47 6.15
C SER A 77 -5.54 -12.13 6.50
N ALA A 78 -6.30 -11.25 7.13
CA ALA A 78 -5.78 -9.92 7.48
C ALA A 78 -4.49 -10.00 8.32
N ARG A 79 -4.42 -10.92 9.28
CA ARG A 79 -3.25 -11.09 10.15
C ARG A 79 -1.95 -11.41 9.41
N ASP A 80 -2.04 -11.91 8.18
CA ASP A 80 -0.89 -12.25 7.35
C ASP A 80 -0.49 -11.12 6.40
N CYS A 81 -1.17 -9.97 6.51
CA CYS A 81 -0.98 -8.84 5.62
C CYS A 81 -0.39 -7.65 6.36
N ILE A 82 0.42 -6.89 5.62
CA ILE A 82 0.98 -5.61 6.07
C ILE A 82 0.41 -4.53 5.18
N MET A 83 -0.29 -3.54 5.76
CA MET A 83 -0.77 -2.38 5.02
C MET A 83 0.24 -1.24 5.16
N VAL A 84 0.79 -0.81 4.04
CA VAL A 84 1.71 0.33 3.96
C VAL A 84 0.94 1.51 3.38
N GLU A 85 0.88 2.62 4.11
CA GLU A 85 -0.02 3.73 3.76
C GLU A 85 0.50 5.04 4.34
N ASP A 86 0.23 6.15 3.67
CA ASP A 86 0.51 7.49 4.17
C ASP A 86 -0.70 8.10 4.91
N SER A 87 -1.90 7.60 4.66
CA SER A 87 -3.12 8.06 5.32
C SER A 87 -3.39 7.27 6.60
N LEU A 88 -3.33 7.96 7.73
CA LEU A 88 -3.60 7.33 9.03
C LEU A 88 -5.02 6.78 9.11
N VAL A 89 -6.00 7.45 8.53
CA VAL A 89 -7.41 7.00 8.54
C VAL A 89 -7.53 5.63 7.87
N ASN A 90 -6.82 5.41 6.77
CA ASN A 90 -6.81 4.13 6.07
C ASN A 90 -6.14 3.04 6.92
N LEU A 91 -5.07 3.39 7.64
CA LEU A 91 -4.37 2.44 8.52
C LEU A 91 -5.22 2.03 9.73
N VAL A 92 -6.00 2.96 10.28
CA VAL A 92 -6.92 2.63 11.38
C VAL A 92 -7.89 1.53 10.93
N SER A 93 -8.47 1.67 9.74
CA SER A 93 -9.38 0.66 9.19
C SER A 93 -8.68 -0.69 8.99
N ALA A 94 -7.48 -0.69 8.42
CA ALA A 94 -6.70 -1.91 8.21
C ALA A 94 -6.37 -2.59 9.55
N LYS A 95 -5.95 -1.81 10.53
CA LYS A 95 -5.61 -2.35 11.86
C LYS A 95 -6.82 -2.99 12.55
N ARG A 96 -7.98 -2.37 12.45
CA ARG A 96 -9.23 -2.90 13.01
C ARG A 96 -9.63 -4.24 12.37
N LEU A 97 -9.22 -4.49 11.14
CA LEU A 97 -9.45 -5.77 10.47
C LEU A 97 -8.42 -6.83 10.83
N GLY A 98 -7.36 -6.47 11.54
CA GLY A 98 -6.33 -7.39 11.98
C GLY A 98 -5.03 -7.35 11.17
N MET A 99 -4.89 -6.40 10.24
CA MET A 99 -3.65 -6.23 9.48
C MET A 99 -2.55 -5.60 10.34
N LYS A 100 -1.31 -5.90 10.03
CA LYS A 100 -0.18 -5.12 10.52
C LYS A 100 -0.10 -3.83 9.71
N THR A 101 0.38 -2.76 10.33
CA THR A 101 0.34 -1.42 9.72
C THR A 101 1.69 -0.74 9.74
N VAL A 102 2.04 -0.14 8.61
CA VAL A 102 3.23 0.69 8.44
C VAL A 102 2.79 2.05 7.94
N TRP A 103 3.10 3.08 8.71
CA TRP A 103 2.75 4.46 8.36
C TRP A 103 3.95 5.16 7.75
N VAL A 104 3.80 5.62 6.52
CA VAL A 104 4.80 6.45 5.84
C VAL A 104 4.49 7.91 6.16
N SER A 105 5.26 8.50 7.05
CA SER A 105 5.03 9.88 7.51
C SER A 105 6.32 10.48 8.05
N THR A 106 6.55 11.76 7.72
CA THR A 106 7.70 12.52 8.22
C THR A 106 7.39 13.30 9.49
N GLY A 107 6.11 13.38 9.89
CA GLY A 107 5.69 14.11 11.10
C GLY A 107 6.06 13.39 12.40
N LEU A 108 5.84 14.06 13.52
CA LEU A 108 6.12 13.53 14.84
C LEU A 108 4.92 12.82 15.48
N ARG A 109 3.76 12.88 14.84
CA ARG A 109 2.55 12.25 15.35
C ARG A 109 2.72 10.75 15.46
N GLN A 110 2.19 10.17 16.53
CA GLN A 110 2.14 8.73 16.76
C GLN A 110 0.70 8.26 16.89
N SER A 111 0.47 6.98 16.70
CA SER A 111 -0.86 6.39 16.81
C SER A 111 -0.77 4.94 17.29
N PRO A 112 -1.68 4.50 18.18
CA PRO A 112 -1.74 3.10 18.60
C PRO A 112 -2.18 2.15 17.49
N PHE A 113 -2.67 2.70 16.36
CA PHE A 113 -3.06 1.90 15.20
C PHE A 113 -1.91 1.66 14.23
N VAL A 114 -0.70 2.11 14.56
CA VAL A 114 0.50 1.99 13.72
C VAL A 114 1.50 1.08 14.40
N ASP A 115 1.87 -0.03 13.74
CA ASP A 115 2.87 -0.95 14.26
C ASP A 115 4.30 -0.43 14.02
N VAL A 116 4.53 0.14 12.84
CA VAL A 116 5.83 0.68 12.45
C VAL A 116 5.60 1.99 11.71
N LYS A 117 6.40 3.01 12.01
CA LYS A 117 6.40 4.27 11.30
C LYS A 117 7.74 4.45 10.59
N VAL A 118 7.67 4.82 9.32
CA VAL A 118 8.85 5.10 8.49
C VAL A 118 8.72 6.47 7.88
N SER A 119 9.84 7.17 7.68
CA SER A 119 9.84 8.48 7.01
C SER A 119 9.91 8.35 5.50
N SER A 120 10.25 7.18 4.98
CA SER A 120 10.37 6.91 3.55
C SER A 120 10.09 5.44 3.26
N VAL A 121 9.52 5.16 2.08
CA VAL A 121 9.32 3.78 1.61
C VAL A 121 10.63 3.02 1.46
N MET A 122 11.75 3.70 1.32
CA MET A 122 13.07 3.06 1.22
C MET A 122 13.47 2.32 2.49
N GLN A 123 12.85 2.62 3.63
CA GLN A 123 13.11 1.94 4.90
C GLN A 123 12.33 0.63 5.04
N LEU A 124 11.41 0.33 4.12
CA LEU A 124 10.48 -0.80 4.24
C LEU A 124 11.18 -2.16 4.35
N PRO A 125 12.21 -2.50 3.54
CA PRO A 125 12.80 -3.83 3.64
C PRO A 125 13.33 -4.15 5.05
N LYS A 126 13.98 -3.18 5.68
CA LYS A 126 14.53 -3.33 7.02
C LYS A 126 13.44 -3.32 8.09
N ARG A 127 12.49 -2.40 8.00
CA ARG A 127 11.47 -2.21 9.04
C ARG A 127 10.38 -3.28 8.96
N CYS A 128 9.99 -3.73 7.76
CA CYS A 128 9.01 -4.82 7.62
C CYS A 128 9.54 -6.14 8.16
N ALA A 129 10.84 -6.37 8.14
CA ALA A 129 11.44 -7.56 8.74
C ALA A 129 11.23 -7.64 10.26
N GLN A 130 10.84 -6.54 10.90
CA GLN A 130 10.57 -6.47 12.34
C GLN A 130 9.13 -6.83 12.70
N LEU A 131 8.26 -7.02 11.72
CA LEU A 131 6.83 -7.28 11.92
C LEU A 131 6.47 -8.77 12.08
#